data_a4d545eb7216f0de1c62f2a554c7885c
#
_entry.id   a4d545eb7216f0de1c62f2a554c7885c
#
_cell.length_a   1.000
_cell.length_b   1.000
_cell.length_c   1.000
_cell.angle_alpha   90.00
_cell.angle_beta   90.00
_cell.angle_gamma   90.00
#
_symmetry.space_group_name_H-M   'P 1'
#
loop_
_entity.id
_entity.type
_entity.pdbx_description
1 polymer ?
#
loop_
_entity_poly.entity_id
_entity_poly.type
_entity_poly.pdbx_seq_one_letter_code
_entity_poly.pdbx_strand_id
1 'polypeptide(L)'
;MSSFEPVDPRNIDDEDYRDTCGSEEHHAMGRWHLTAARLHVNAALATQLVAAAAAALDASSSTQVVIDGKGHLLGRLASIVAKQLLNGQKIVVVRTEALNISGEFFRAKLKYHAYLRKMTRYNPTRGGPFHFRAPSRIFYKTVRGMIPHKTARGAAALERLKVFEGVPPPYDKQKKMVVPQALRVLRLQPGRKFCTVGRLSHEVGWKYQDVVARLEERRKAKGAAYYERKKVAQRQLTDAKKNAKVDQKTAQALEAFGY
;
A
#
# COMPACT_ATOMS: atom_id res chain seq x y z
N MET A 1 -34.97 37.11 -24.22
CA MET A 1 -34.28 36.88 -22.93
C MET A 1 -35.34 36.47 -21.92
N SER A 2 -35.61 35.20 -21.79
CA SER A 2 -36.58 34.63 -20.85
C SER A 2 -35.80 33.68 -19.92
N SER A 3 -35.76 34.05 -18.66
CA SER A 3 -35.17 33.35 -17.53
C SER A 3 -35.97 32.08 -17.21
N PHE A 4 -35.32 30.95 -17.21
CA PHE A 4 -35.83 29.68 -16.69
C PHE A 4 -35.49 29.60 -15.21
N GLU A 5 -36.50 29.55 -14.35
CA GLU A 5 -36.36 29.16 -12.94
C GLU A 5 -36.55 27.64 -12.78
N PRO A 6 -35.79 26.95 -11.91
CA PRO A 6 -35.97 25.53 -11.67
C PRO A 6 -37.10 25.28 -10.68
N VAL A 7 -38.01 24.34 -11.05
CA VAL A 7 -39.14 23.87 -10.26
C VAL A 7 -38.65 22.91 -9.15
N ASP A 8 -39.07 23.17 -7.91
CA ASP A 8 -38.80 22.38 -6.70
C ASP A 8 -39.68 21.11 -6.67
N PRO A 9 -39.15 19.89 -6.51
CA PRO A 9 -39.94 18.65 -6.60
C PRO A 9 -40.63 18.23 -5.30
N ARG A 10 -40.95 19.13 -4.37
CA ARG A 10 -41.52 18.81 -3.05
C ARG A 10 -42.99 19.13 -2.85
N ASN A 11 -43.80 19.27 -3.90
CA ASN A 11 -45.23 19.51 -3.75
C ASN A 11 -46.02 18.65 -4.77
N ILE A 12 -46.35 17.43 -4.36
CA ILE A 12 -47.43 16.65 -4.94
C ILE A 12 -48.25 16.15 -3.75
N ASP A 13 -49.40 16.79 -3.55
CA ASP A 13 -50.36 16.44 -2.50
C ASP A 13 -51.05 15.11 -2.86
N ASP A 14 -50.94 14.14 -1.92
CA ASP A 14 -51.67 12.87 -1.91
C ASP A 14 -53.08 13.08 -1.34
N GLU A 15 -54.03 13.51 -2.14
CA GLU A 15 -55.49 13.33 -1.88
C GLU A 15 -56.18 13.09 -3.19
N ASP A 16 -56.61 11.84 -3.40
CA ASP A 16 -57.76 11.37 -4.20
C ASP A 16 -57.53 9.97 -4.77
N TYR A 17 -57.60 8.95 -3.91
CA TYR A 17 -58.02 7.62 -4.35
C TYR A 17 -58.54 6.79 -3.15
N ARG A 18 -59.74 7.14 -2.65
CA ARG A 18 -60.54 6.20 -1.84
C ARG A 18 -61.89 6.06 -2.52
N ASP A 19 -62.30 4.80 -2.49
CA ASP A 19 -63.60 4.26 -2.81
C ASP A 19 -63.76 3.73 -4.24
N THR A 20 -63.53 2.42 -4.33
CA THR A 20 -64.46 1.40 -4.87
C THR A 20 -63.70 0.09 -5.10
N CYS A 21 -63.89 -0.90 -4.30
CA CYS A 21 -64.32 -2.24 -4.74
C CYS A 21 -64.24 -3.25 -3.58
N GLY A 22 -65.24 -4.00 -3.49
CA GLY A 22 -65.82 -4.90 -2.58
C GLY A 22 -64.96 -6.04 -2.01
N SER A 23 -65.38 -6.39 -0.82
CA SER A 23 -65.13 -7.56 0.00
C SER A 23 -65.24 -8.87 -0.76
N GLU A 24 -64.10 -9.57 -1.01
CA GLU A 24 -64.03 -11.04 -1.15
C GLU A 24 -62.61 -11.61 -1.38
N GLU A 25 -61.55 -10.80 -1.36
CA GLU A 25 -60.17 -11.28 -1.66
C GLU A 25 -59.23 -11.39 -0.44
N HIS A 26 -59.74 -11.32 0.80
CA HIS A 26 -58.86 -11.26 1.99
C HIS A 26 -58.21 -12.57 2.40
N HIS A 27 -58.50 -13.72 1.80
CA HIS A 27 -57.88 -15.00 2.18
C HIS A 27 -56.78 -15.53 1.24
N ALA A 28 -56.58 -14.95 0.06
CA ALA A 28 -55.53 -15.35 -0.88
C ALA A 28 -54.26 -14.50 -0.77
N MET A 29 -54.36 -13.22 -0.36
CA MET A 29 -53.22 -12.28 -0.30
C MET A 29 -52.22 -12.58 0.83
N GLY A 30 -52.63 -13.14 1.95
CA GLY A 30 -51.75 -13.43 3.08
C GLY A 30 -50.64 -14.45 2.78
N ARG A 31 -50.84 -15.34 1.82
CA ARG A 31 -49.90 -16.40 1.47
C ARG A 31 -48.84 -15.93 0.47
N TRP A 32 -49.15 -14.99 -0.36
CA TRP A 32 -48.22 -14.40 -1.35
C TRP A 32 -47.26 -13.37 -0.74
N HIS A 33 -47.71 -12.58 0.24
CA HIS A 33 -46.82 -11.63 0.95
C HIS A 33 -45.77 -12.31 1.81
N LEU A 34 -46.07 -13.44 2.40
CA LEU A 34 -45.07 -14.21 3.20
C LEU A 34 -44.03 -14.90 2.31
N THR A 35 -44.39 -15.31 1.08
CA THR A 35 -43.41 -15.90 0.15
C THR A 35 -42.55 -14.84 -0.52
N ALA A 36 -43.09 -13.67 -0.86
CA ALA A 36 -42.36 -12.54 -1.43
C ALA A 36 -41.34 -11.99 -0.37
N ALA A 37 -41.77 -11.79 0.88
CA ALA A 37 -40.89 -11.35 1.94
C ALA A 37 -39.76 -12.35 2.23
N ARG A 38 -40.03 -13.67 2.19
CA ARG A 38 -38.99 -14.71 2.32
C ARG A 38 -38.01 -14.71 1.13
N LEU A 39 -38.49 -14.49 -0.09
CA LEU A 39 -37.62 -14.37 -1.27
C LEU A 39 -36.71 -13.13 -1.21
N HIS A 40 -37.24 -11.98 -0.75
CA HIS A 40 -36.44 -10.76 -0.58
C HIS A 40 -35.40 -10.89 0.55
N VAL A 41 -35.74 -11.54 1.67
CA VAL A 41 -34.78 -11.80 2.77
C VAL A 41 -33.68 -12.77 2.29
N ASN A 42 -34.05 -13.82 1.54
CA ASN A 42 -33.07 -14.76 1.00
C ASN A 42 -32.19 -14.12 -0.08
N ALA A 43 -32.72 -13.22 -0.92
CA ALA A 43 -31.93 -12.46 -1.89
C ALA A 43 -30.96 -11.47 -1.21
N ALA A 44 -31.41 -10.78 -0.15
CA ALA A 44 -30.56 -9.89 0.62
C ALA A 44 -29.44 -10.65 1.37
N LEU A 45 -29.74 -11.81 1.94
CA LEU A 45 -28.74 -12.71 2.55
C LEU A 45 -27.77 -13.27 1.52
N ALA A 46 -28.23 -13.63 0.33
CA ALA A 46 -27.37 -14.10 -0.75
C ALA A 46 -26.44 -13.00 -1.25
N THR A 47 -26.91 -11.76 -1.40
CA THR A 47 -26.06 -10.61 -1.75
C THR A 47 -25.06 -10.25 -0.68
N GLN A 48 -25.44 -10.35 0.61
CA GLN A 48 -24.51 -10.16 1.73
C GLN A 48 -23.45 -11.26 1.78
N LEU A 49 -23.80 -12.53 1.55
CA LEU A 49 -22.85 -13.63 1.48
C LEU A 49 -21.90 -13.50 0.29
N VAL A 50 -22.39 -13.09 -0.88
CA VAL A 50 -21.54 -12.84 -2.05
C VAL A 50 -20.62 -11.64 -1.80
N ALA A 51 -21.12 -10.56 -1.18
CA ALA A 51 -20.30 -9.41 -0.80
C ALA A 51 -19.24 -9.78 0.27
N ALA A 52 -19.61 -10.57 1.26
CA ALA A 52 -18.69 -11.07 2.28
C ALA A 52 -17.66 -12.04 1.70
N ALA A 53 -18.05 -12.91 0.77
CA ALA A 53 -17.13 -13.79 0.04
C ALA A 53 -16.18 -13.02 -0.87
N ALA A 54 -16.67 -11.98 -1.55
CA ALA A 54 -15.83 -11.09 -2.35
C ALA A 54 -14.84 -10.30 -1.47
N ALA A 55 -15.29 -9.78 -0.33
CA ALA A 55 -14.42 -9.11 0.64
C ALA A 55 -13.39 -10.08 1.27
N ALA A 56 -13.78 -11.32 1.53
CA ALA A 56 -12.85 -12.36 2.02
C ALA A 56 -11.83 -12.79 0.95
N LEU A 57 -12.23 -12.88 -0.32
CA LEU A 57 -11.34 -13.10 -1.45
C LEU A 57 -10.36 -11.95 -1.66
N ASP A 58 -10.81 -10.70 -1.53
CA ASP A 58 -9.95 -9.53 -1.56
C ASP A 58 -8.99 -9.46 -0.35
N ALA A 59 -9.44 -9.88 0.83
CA ALA A 59 -8.59 -9.96 2.03
C ALA A 59 -7.54 -11.09 1.93
N SER A 60 -7.83 -12.19 1.27
CA SER A 60 -6.89 -13.32 1.09
C SER A 60 -5.88 -13.09 -0.04
N SER A 61 -6.16 -12.20 -0.99
CA SER A 61 -5.38 -12.07 -2.22
C SER A 61 -4.28 -11.00 -2.21
N SER A 62 -4.08 -10.25 -1.11
CA SER A 62 -3.05 -9.22 -1.15
C SER A 62 -2.47 -8.82 0.20
N THR A 63 -1.72 -9.71 0.79
CA THR A 63 -0.71 -9.26 1.77
C THR A 63 0.23 -8.27 1.08
N GLN A 64 0.13 -7.02 1.50
CA GLN A 64 1.00 -5.96 0.98
C GLN A 64 2.44 -6.21 1.44
N VAL A 65 3.35 -6.38 0.49
CA VAL A 65 4.78 -6.58 0.77
C VAL A 65 5.47 -5.23 0.92
N VAL A 66 6.05 -4.98 2.10
CA VAL A 66 6.84 -3.76 2.37
C VAL A 66 8.32 -4.08 2.19
N ILE A 67 8.99 -3.41 1.25
CA ILE A 67 10.41 -3.58 0.96
C ILE A 67 11.18 -2.37 1.47
N ASP A 68 12.28 -2.64 2.18
CA ASP A 68 13.22 -1.61 2.62
C ASP A 68 14.23 -1.31 1.52
N GLY A 69 14.24 -0.08 1.01
CA GLY A 69 15.14 0.36 -0.05
C GLY A 69 16.59 0.53 0.38
N LYS A 70 16.89 0.59 1.71
CA LYS A 70 18.25 0.85 2.20
C LYS A 70 19.25 -0.20 1.70
N GLY A 71 20.32 0.27 1.05
CA GLY A 71 21.42 -0.58 0.63
C GLY A 71 21.17 -1.42 -0.63
N HIS A 72 20.00 -1.26 -1.29
CA HIS A 72 19.71 -1.95 -2.54
C HIS A 72 20.16 -1.14 -3.76
N LEU A 73 20.56 -1.85 -4.80
CA LEU A 73 20.86 -1.25 -6.11
C LEU A 73 19.57 -0.88 -6.83
N LEU A 74 19.46 0.37 -7.25
CA LEU A 74 18.26 0.95 -7.87
C LEU A 74 17.70 0.08 -9.02
N GLY A 75 18.52 -0.22 -10.03
CA GLY A 75 18.07 -0.94 -11.22
C GLY A 75 17.70 -2.40 -10.93
N ARG A 76 18.47 -3.10 -10.08
CA ARG A 76 18.20 -4.50 -9.73
C ARG A 76 16.92 -4.63 -8.91
N LEU A 77 16.73 -3.76 -7.91
CA LEU A 77 15.49 -3.75 -7.14
C LEU A 77 14.30 -3.43 -8.04
N ALA A 78 14.42 -2.44 -8.92
CA ALA A 78 13.36 -2.06 -9.85
C ALA A 78 12.94 -3.21 -10.76
N SER A 79 13.87 -4.02 -11.27
CA SER A 79 13.55 -5.16 -12.14
C SER A 79 12.78 -6.27 -11.41
N ILE A 80 13.17 -6.58 -10.18
CA ILE A 80 12.48 -7.58 -9.35
C ILE A 80 11.08 -7.10 -8.98
N VAL A 81 10.97 -5.84 -8.54
CA VAL A 81 9.68 -5.21 -8.21
C VAL A 81 8.76 -5.18 -9.43
N ALA A 82 9.26 -4.80 -10.61
CA ALA A 82 8.49 -4.80 -11.84
C ALA A 82 7.90 -6.18 -12.17
N LYS A 83 8.68 -7.25 -12.01
CA LYS A 83 8.21 -8.63 -12.24
C LYS A 83 7.11 -9.01 -11.26
N GLN A 84 7.29 -8.72 -9.98
CA GLN A 84 6.30 -9.05 -8.94
C GLN A 84 5.00 -8.24 -9.09
N LEU A 85 5.08 -6.99 -9.51
CA LEU A 85 3.89 -6.18 -9.83
C LEU A 85 3.08 -6.75 -10.99
N LEU A 86 3.77 -7.25 -12.02
CA LEU A 86 3.11 -7.94 -13.15
C LEU A 86 2.48 -9.27 -12.74
N ASN A 87 3.02 -9.92 -11.71
CA ASN A 87 2.45 -11.13 -11.11
C ASN A 87 1.27 -10.83 -10.15
N GLY A 88 0.88 -9.55 -9.98
CA GLY A 88 -0.29 -9.15 -9.20
C GLY A 88 0.00 -8.73 -7.77
N GLN A 89 1.24 -8.80 -7.26
CA GLN A 89 1.55 -8.41 -5.88
C GLN A 89 1.43 -6.90 -5.65
N LYS A 90 0.89 -6.50 -4.49
CA LYS A 90 0.90 -5.12 -4.01
C LYS A 90 2.21 -4.87 -3.24
N ILE A 91 3.01 -3.92 -3.70
CA ILE A 91 4.35 -3.66 -3.16
C ILE A 91 4.45 -2.21 -2.70
N VAL A 92 5.06 -2.04 -1.52
CA VAL A 92 5.43 -0.74 -0.97
C VAL A 92 6.94 -0.70 -0.80
N VAL A 93 7.59 0.31 -1.38
CA VAL A 93 9.03 0.52 -1.19
C VAL A 93 9.22 1.74 -0.30
N VAL A 94 9.94 1.57 0.80
CA VAL A 94 10.25 2.63 1.78
C VAL A 94 11.74 2.93 1.79
N ARG A 95 12.13 4.10 2.29
CA ARG A 95 13.52 4.61 2.35
C ARG A 95 14.22 4.62 0.99
N THR A 96 13.54 5.16 -0.02
CA THR A 96 14.08 5.24 -1.38
C THR A 96 15.28 6.18 -1.51
N GLU A 97 15.44 7.14 -0.59
CA GLU A 97 16.62 7.99 -0.49
C GLU A 97 17.91 7.19 -0.21
N ALA A 98 17.80 6.03 0.46
CA ALA A 98 18.91 5.17 0.80
C ALA A 98 19.24 4.10 -0.27
N LEU A 99 18.56 4.12 -1.42
CA LEU A 99 18.90 3.30 -2.58
C LEU A 99 20.27 3.71 -3.14
N ASN A 100 20.97 2.74 -3.73
CA ASN A 100 22.32 2.93 -4.25
C ASN A 100 22.35 2.85 -5.79
N ILE A 101 23.16 3.71 -6.40
CA ILE A 101 23.53 3.65 -7.81
C ILE A 101 25.00 3.28 -7.87
N SER A 102 25.34 2.31 -8.72
CA SER A 102 26.74 1.90 -8.94
C SER A 102 27.50 2.97 -9.70
N GLY A 103 28.76 3.18 -9.33
CA GLY A 103 29.64 4.15 -9.93
C GLY A 103 29.81 5.42 -9.10
N GLU A 104 30.71 6.27 -9.55
CA GLU A 104 31.04 7.51 -8.86
C GLU A 104 29.88 8.52 -8.92
N PHE A 105 29.75 9.30 -7.85
CA PHE A 105 28.72 10.31 -7.71
C PHE A 105 28.76 11.35 -8.87
N PHE A 106 29.94 11.86 -9.19
CA PHE A 106 30.09 12.84 -10.24
C PHE A 106 29.56 12.34 -11.59
N ARG A 107 29.88 11.10 -11.95
CA ARG A 107 29.37 10.46 -13.17
C ARG A 107 27.85 10.33 -13.17
N ALA A 108 27.27 9.96 -12.03
CA ALA A 108 25.80 9.89 -11.88
C ALA A 108 25.15 11.27 -12.02
N LYS A 109 25.77 12.32 -11.44
CA LYS A 109 25.32 13.71 -11.55
C LYS A 109 25.36 14.18 -13.03
N LEU A 110 26.44 13.94 -13.75
CA LEU A 110 26.53 14.28 -15.18
C LEU A 110 25.48 13.58 -16.03
N LYS A 111 25.23 12.29 -15.80
CA LYS A 111 24.16 11.56 -16.48
C LYS A 111 22.78 12.15 -16.21
N TYR A 112 22.53 12.57 -14.98
CA TYR A 112 21.27 13.20 -14.63
C TYR A 112 21.14 14.60 -15.26
N HIS A 113 22.20 15.38 -15.30
CA HIS A 113 22.19 16.66 -16.01
C HIS A 113 21.95 16.51 -17.52
N ALA A 114 22.55 15.49 -18.15
CA ALA A 114 22.26 15.16 -19.54
C ALA A 114 20.79 14.78 -19.75
N TYR A 115 20.19 14.09 -18.77
CA TYR A 115 18.75 13.79 -18.77
C TYR A 115 17.91 15.08 -18.64
N LEU A 116 18.27 16.03 -17.78
CA LEU A 116 17.57 17.31 -17.62
C LEU A 116 17.56 18.15 -18.90
N ARG A 117 18.59 18.04 -19.76
CA ARG A 117 18.67 18.74 -21.05
C ARG A 117 17.72 18.18 -22.11
N LYS A 118 17.17 16.99 -21.91
CA LYS A 118 16.19 16.39 -22.82
C LYS A 118 14.83 17.03 -22.61
N MET A 119 14.51 18.02 -23.44
CA MET A 119 13.24 18.76 -23.41
C MET A 119 12.72 18.98 -24.81
N THR A 120 11.45 19.30 -24.95
CA THR A 120 10.84 19.68 -26.21
C THR A 120 11.33 21.09 -26.59
N ARG A 121 11.89 21.28 -27.80
CA ARG A 121 12.42 22.56 -28.23
C ARG A 121 11.33 23.61 -28.47
N TYR A 122 10.19 23.20 -28.98
CA TYR A 122 9.09 24.08 -29.36
C TYR A 122 8.38 24.74 -28.17
N ASN A 123 7.95 23.94 -27.22
CA ASN A 123 7.29 24.44 -26.01
C ASN A 123 7.60 23.51 -24.83
N PRO A 124 8.63 23.84 -24.02
CA PRO A 124 9.06 22.98 -22.93
C PRO A 124 8.04 22.88 -21.78
N THR A 125 7.03 23.77 -21.73
CA THR A 125 5.98 23.77 -20.70
C THR A 125 4.82 22.84 -21.06
N ARG A 126 4.54 22.63 -22.35
CA ARG A 126 3.38 21.85 -22.82
C ARG A 126 3.67 20.39 -23.11
N GLY A 127 4.91 19.97 -23.20
CA GLY A 127 5.24 18.60 -23.55
C GLY A 127 6.68 18.21 -23.25
N GLY A 128 7.03 16.98 -23.55
CA GLY A 128 8.36 16.43 -23.34
C GLY A 128 8.48 15.60 -22.06
N PRO A 129 9.70 15.13 -21.75
CA PRO A 129 9.95 14.29 -20.57
C PRO A 129 9.83 15.09 -19.28
N PHE A 130 9.11 14.53 -18.29
CA PHE A 130 9.06 15.06 -16.93
C PHE A 130 10.30 14.61 -16.14
N HIS A 131 10.98 15.56 -15.50
CA HIS A 131 12.22 15.35 -14.76
C HIS A 131 11.94 15.39 -13.25
N PHE A 132 11.58 14.26 -12.68
CA PHE A 132 11.31 14.14 -11.25
C PHE A 132 12.63 14.08 -10.46
N ARG A 133 12.78 14.94 -9.43
CA ARG A 133 13.97 15.01 -8.56
C ARG A 133 13.86 14.16 -7.31
N ALA A 134 12.64 13.92 -6.82
CA ALA A 134 12.42 13.15 -5.59
C ALA A 134 12.87 11.69 -5.75
N PRO A 135 13.51 11.09 -4.74
CA PRO A 135 13.99 9.70 -4.78
C PRO A 135 12.89 8.68 -5.11
N SER A 136 11.72 8.83 -4.53
CA SER A 136 10.55 7.98 -4.78
C SER A 136 10.14 8.03 -6.26
N ARG A 137 10.12 9.22 -6.85
CA ARG A 137 9.75 9.39 -8.25
C ARG A 137 10.82 8.90 -9.22
N ILE A 138 12.10 8.99 -8.84
CA ILE A 138 13.22 8.39 -9.62
C ILE A 138 13.04 6.87 -9.66
N PHE A 139 12.78 6.24 -8.50
CA PHE A 139 12.52 4.80 -8.45
C PHE A 139 11.27 4.42 -9.24
N TYR A 140 10.15 5.10 -9.02
CA TYR A 140 8.91 4.87 -9.77
C TYR A 140 9.12 4.94 -11.28
N LYS A 141 9.84 5.97 -11.76
CA LYS A 141 10.15 6.11 -13.19
C LYS A 141 11.00 4.96 -13.71
N THR A 142 11.95 4.46 -12.92
CA THR A 142 12.77 3.31 -13.28
C THR A 142 11.92 2.05 -13.43
N VAL A 143 11.02 1.78 -12.48
CA VAL A 143 10.07 0.66 -12.55
C VAL A 143 9.12 0.82 -13.74
N ARG A 144 8.57 2.02 -13.95
CA ARG A 144 7.69 2.32 -15.09
C ARG A 144 8.36 2.02 -16.43
N GLY A 145 9.65 2.30 -16.59
CA GLY A 145 10.43 1.97 -17.80
C GLY A 145 10.60 0.47 -18.04
N MET A 146 10.43 -0.37 -17.02
CA MET A 146 10.56 -1.82 -17.10
C MET A 146 9.21 -2.55 -17.26
N ILE A 147 8.10 -1.82 -17.20
CA ILE A 147 6.73 -2.33 -17.33
C ILE A 147 6.10 -1.78 -18.61
N PRO A 148 5.27 -2.53 -19.33
CA PRO A 148 4.53 -2.05 -20.50
C PRO A 148 3.41 -1.09 -20.07
N HIS A 149 3.76 0.07 -19.54
CA HIS A 149 2.87 1.03 -18.86
C HIS A 149 1.79 1.67 -19.76
N LYS A 150 1.90 1.53 -21.07
CA LYS A 150 0.88 2.00 -22.02
C LYS A 150 -0.30 1.05 -22.18
N THR A 151 -0.15 -0.21 -21.75
CA THR A 151 -1.22 -1.22 -21.77
C THR A 151 -2.03 -1.19 -20.47
N ALA A 152 -3.29 -1.65 -20.50
CA ALA A 152 -4.14 -1.76 -19.33
C ALA A 152 -3.50 -2.62 -18.23
N ARG A 153 -2.88 -3.77 -18.61
CA ARG A 153 -2.13 -4.63 -17.68
C ARG A 153 -0.99 -3.90 -16.98
N GLY A 154 -0.21 -3.10 -17.72
CA GLY A 154 0.90 -2.34 -17.16
C GLY A 154 0.45 -1.19 -16.28
N ALA A 155 -0.62 -0.49 -16.63
CA ALA A 155 -1.23 0.55 -15.80
C ALA A 155 -1.71 -0.02 -14.46
N ALA A 156 -2.48 -1.11 -14.47
CA ALA A 156 -2.92 -1.81 -13.27
C ALA A 156 -1.75 -2.34 -12.41
N ALA A 157 -0.64 -2.78 -13.02
CA ALA A 157 0.56 -3.16 -12.29
C ALA A 157 1.19 -1.97 -11.54
N LEU A 158 1.24 -0.79 -12.16
CA LEU A 158 1.80 0.42 -11.53
C LEU A 158 0.92 0.96 -10.39
N GLU A 159 -0.39 0.79 -10.43
CA GLU A 159 -1.30 1.14 -9.34
C GLU A 159 -1.02 0.33 -8.05
N ARG A 160 -0.54 -0.89 -8.19
CA ARG A 160 -0.13 -1.75 -7.08
C ARG A 160 1.19 -1.34 -6.41
N LEU A 161 1.90 -0.35 -6.96
CA LEU A 161 3.17 0.15 -6.43
C LEU A 161 2.97 1.45 -5.63
N LYS A 162 3.40 1.45 -4.37
CA LYS A 162 3.55 2.64 -3.54
C LYS A 162 5.02 2.84 -3.19
N VAL A 163 5.50 4.08 -3.28
CA VAL A 163 6.92 4.42 -3.08
C VAL A 163 7.02 5.64 -2.18
N PHE A 164 7.85 5.56 -1.11
CA PHE A 164 7.98 6.61 -0.13
C PHE A 164 9.45 6.92 0.19
N GLU A 165 9.72 8.19 0.51
CA GLU A 165 10.92 8.62 1.20
C GLU A 165 10.73 8.41 2.70
N GLY A 166 11.77 7.88 3.38
CA GLY A 166 11.64 7.47 4.77
C GLY A 166 10.63 6.35 4.99
N VAL A 167 10.13 6.20 6.20
CA VAL A 167 9.12 5.20 6.56
C VAL A 167 7.91 5.93 7.16
N PRO A 168 6.81 6.07 6.41
CA PRO A 168 5.59 6.70 6.92
C PRO A 168 4.90 5.84 7.98
N PRO A 169 4.07 6.44 8.88
CA PRO A 169 3.44 5.76 10.01
C PRO A 169 2.72 4.46 9.70
N PRO A 170 2.01 4.26 8.59
CA PRO A 170 1.36 2.98 8.32
C PRO A 170 2.33 1.81 8.21
N TYR A 171 3.59 2.06 7.78
CA TYR A 171 4.59 1.04 7.48
C TYR A 171 5.72 0.96 8.52
N ASP A 172 5.73 1.81 9.55
CA ASP A 172 6.74 1.79 10.61
C ASP A 172 6.62 0.54 11.48
N LYS A 173 5.40 0.10 11.76
CA LYS A 173 5.08 -1.08 12.58
C LYS A 173 5.13 -2.40 11.79
N GLN A 174 5.07 -2.35 10.45
CA GLN A 174 5.06 -3.53 9.61
C GLN A 174 6.47 -4.09 9.41
N LYS A 175 6.56 -5.44 9.30
CA LYS A 175 7.81 -6.11 8.94
C LYS A 175 8.25 -5.68 7.54
N LYS A 176 9.50 -5.26 7.42
CA LYS A 176 10.10 -4.85 6.15
C LYS A 176 10.95 -5.98 5.62
N MET A 177 10.80 -6.27 4.33
CA MET A 177 11.57 -7.32 3.65
C MET A 177 12.77 -6.72 2.94
N VAL A 178 13.82 -7.51 2.81
CA VAL A 178 15.04 -7.20 2.08
C VAL A 178 15.13 -8.16 0.89
N VAL A 179 15.63 -7.67 -0.24
CA VAL A 179 15.82 -8.47 -1.46
C VAL A 179 17.31 -8.78 -1.64
N PRO A 180 17.82 -9.96 -1.25
CA PRO A 180 19.26 -10.26 -1.27
C PRO A 180 19.89 -10.11 -2.66
N GLN A 181 19.18 -10.49 -3.72
CA GLN A 181 19.65 -10.39 -5.11
C GLN A 181 19.92 -8.95 -5.57
N ALA A 182 19.32 -7.95 -4.91
CA ALA A 182 19.48 -6.54 -5.24
C ALA A 182 20.37 -5.79 -4.25
N LEU A 183 20.83 -6.43 -3.17
CA LEU A 183 21.70 -5.80 -2.19
C LEU A 183 23.04 -5.41 -2.81
N ARG A 184 23.48 -4.16 -2.53
CA ARG A 184 24.77 -3.65 -2.99
C ARG A 184 25.93 -4.50 -2.48
N VAL A 185 25.92 -4.86 -1.19
CA VAL A 185 27.01 -5.61 -0.55
C VAL A 185 27.24 -6.96 -1.23
N LEU A 186 26.18 -7.63 -1.67
CA LEU A 186 26.28 -8.95 -2.30
C LEU A 186 26.57 -8.88 -3.80
N ARG A 187 26.25 -7.77 -4.47
CA ARG A 187 26.27 -7.68 -5.93
C ARG A 187 27.35 -6.77 -6.49
N LEU A 188 27.78 -5.78 -5.74
CA LEU A 188 28.83 -4.87 -6.17
C LEU A 188 30.18 -5.39 -5.70
N GLN A 189 31.17 -5.41 -6.57
CA GLN A 189 32.52 -5.78 -6.23
C GLN A 189 33.05 -4.91 -5.07
N PRO A 190 33.71 -5.47 -4.05
CA PRO A 190 34.33 -4.71 -2.99
C PRO A 190 35.26 -3.61 -3.54
N GLY A 191 35.24 -2.43 -2.94
CA GLY A 191 36.02 -1.27 -3.39
C GLY A 191 35.38 -0.46 -4.54
N ARG A 192 34.35 -0.95 -5.20
CA ARG A 192 33.64 -0.16 -6.23
C ARG A 192 32.91 1.02 -5.60
N LYS A 193 33.11 2.20 -6.19
CA LYS A 193 32.42 3.43 -5.80
C LYS A 193 30.90 3.31 -6.09
N PHE A 194 30.11 3.91 -5.24
CA PHE A 194 28.64 4.02 -5.39
C PHE A 194 28.14 5.36 -4.85
N CYS A 195 26.98 5.77 -5.24
CA CYS A 195 26.30 6.94 -4.66
C CYS A 195 24.89 6.58 -4.18
N THR A 196 24.39 7.31 -3.19
CA THR A 196 23.01 7.21 -2.74
C THR A 196 22.09 8.06 -3.61
N VAL A 197 20.88 7.57 -3.86
CA VAL A 197 19.87 8.31 -4.63
C VAL A 197 19.50 9.61 -3.92
N GLY A 198 19.45 9.63 -2.57
CA GLY A 198 19.17 10.82 -1.77
C GLY A 198 20.17 11.94 -2.03
N ARG A 199 21.51 11.65 -2.03
CA ARG A 199 22.53 12.64 -2.35
C ARG A 199 22.38 13.17 -3.78
N LEU A 200 22.15 12.27 -4.75
CA LEU A 200 21.92 12.68 -6.14
C LEU A 200 20.70 13.58 -6.25
N SER A 201 19.59 13.19 -5.64
CA SER A 201 18.34 13.95 -5.65
C SER A 201 18.49 15.34 -5.06
N HIS A 202 19.18 15.47 -3.93
CA HIS A 202 19.45 16.76 -3.29
C HIS A 202 20.23 17.69 -4.22
N GLU A 203 21.31 17.22 -4.82
CA GLU A 203 22.17 17.98 -5.72
C GLU A 203 21.46 18.43 -7.03
N VAL A 204 20.42 17.70 -7.43
CA VAL A 204 19.64 18.06 -8.63
C VAL A 204 18.36 18.82 -8.33
N GLY A 205 18.13 19.18 -7.03
CA GLY A 205 17.07 20.10 -6.62
C GLY A 205 15.91 19.48 -5.80
N TRP A 206 16.11 18.33 -5.13
CA TRP A 206 15.18 17.85 -4.14
C TRP A 206 15.42 18.55 -2.78
N LYS A 207 14.43 19.31 -2.31
CA LYS A 207 14.55 20.21 -1.16
C LYS A 207 14.26 19.55 0.20
N TYR A 208 13.70 18.33 0.23
CA TYR A 208 13.15 17.71 1.46
C TYR A 208 14.10 16.73 2.15
N GLN A 209 15.39 16.72 1.83
CA GLN A 209 16.37 15.81 2.41
C GLN A 209 16.44 15.95 3.93
N ASP A 210 16.55 17.17 4.44
CA ASP A 210 16.69 17.45 5.90
C ASP A 210 15.40 17.11 6.66
N VAL A 211 14.25 17.34 6.03
CA VAL A 211 12.96 16.99 6.61
C VAL A 211 12.85 15.49 6.81
N VAL A 212 13.20 14.72 5.78
CA VAL A 212 13.17 13.25 5.82
C VAL A 212 14.18 12.73 6.85
N ALA A 213 15.39 13.31 6.93
CA ALA A 213 16.40 12.93 7.92
C ALA A 213 15.87 13.12 9.35
N ARG A 214 15.32 14.29 9.67
CA ARG A 214 14.73 14.58 11.00
C ARG A 214 13.57 13.65 11.35
N LEU A 215 12.70 13.34 10.38
CA LEU A 215 11.59 12.41 10.59
C LEU A 215 12.07 10.98 10.84
N GLU A 216 13.11 10.54 10.12
CA GLU A 216 13.72 9.23 10.31
C GLU A 216 14.45 9.10 11.67
N GLU A 217 15.13 10.15 12.15
CA GLU A 217 15.71 10.20 13.49
C GLU A 217 14.64 10.07 14.57
N ARG A 218 13.56 10.85 14.45
CA ARG A 218 12.42 10.78 15.37
C ARG A 218 11.77 9.40 15.38
N ARG A 219 11.62 8.78 14.20
CA ARG A 219 11.12 7.41 14.07
C ARG A 219 12.03 6.38 14.75
N LYS A 220 13.36 6.51 14.56
CA LYS A 220 14.34 5.62 15.19
C LYS A 220 14.29 5.72 16.71
N ALA A 221 14.23 6.93 17.27
CA ALA A 221 14.09 7.15 18.71
C ALA A 221 12.82 6.49 19.28
N LYS A 222 11.66 6.69 18.61
CA LYS A 222 10.41 6.01 18.98
C LYS A 222 10.51 4.48 18.90
N GLY A 223 11.17 3.98 17.85
CA GLY A 223 11.39 2.54 17.66
C GLY A 223 12.28 1.93 18.72
N ALA A 224 13.35 2.61 19.14
CA ALA A 224 14.24 2.18 20.22
C ALA A 224 13.48 2.13 21.56
N ALA A 225 12.75 3.18 21.92
CA ALA A 225 11.94 3.22 23.13
C ALA A 225 10.85 2.12 23.17
N TYR A 226 10.23 1.81 22.03
CA TYR A 226 9.30 0.69 21.92
C TYR A 226 9.99 -0.66 22.14
N TYR A 227 11.16 -0.85 21.55
CA TYR A 227 11.93 -2.10 21.69
C TYR A 227 12.36 -2.35 23.13
N GLU A 228 12.81 -1.32 23.84
CA GLU A 228 13.17 -1.42 25.26
C GLU A 228 11.96 -1.82 26.11
N ARG A 229 10.81 -1.17 25.92
CA ARG A 229 9.58 -1.56 26.63
C ARG A 229 9.18 -3.00 26.35
N LYS A 230 9.24 -3.42 25.07
CA LYS A 230 8.96 -4.80 24.69
C LYS A 230 9.90 -5.80 25.33
N LYS A 231 11.21 -5.47 25.42
CA LYS A 231 12.23 -6.31 26.05
C LYS A 231 11.99 -6.49 27.54
N VAL A 232 11.62 -5.41 28.23
CA VAL A 232 11.24 -5.46 29.66
C VAL A 232 10.01 -6.33 29.87
N ALA A 233 8.93 -6.09 29.12
CA ALA A 233 7.71 -6.88 29.22
C ALA A 233 7.96 -8.37 28.92
N GLN A 234 8.80 -8.68 27.94
CA GLN A 234 9.14 -10.07 27.62
C GLN A 234 9.93 -10.73 28.74
N ARG A 235 10.86 -10.02 29.41
CA ARG A 235 11.58 -10.52 30.60
C ARG A 235 10.60 -10.79 31.73
N GLN A 236 9.73 -9.83 32.08
CA GLN A 236 8.71 -10.01 33.10
C GLN A 236 7.83 -11.23 32.83
N LEU A 237 7.43 -11.44 31.58
CA LEU A 237 6.61 -12.58 31.19
C LEU A 237 7.38 -13.91 31.31
N THR A 238 8.67 -13.94 30.97
CA THR A 238 9.52 -15.14 31.16
C THR A 238 9.76 -15.44 32.64
N ASP A 239 9.94 -14.41 33.46
CA ASP A 239 10.15 -14.56 34.90
C ASP A 239 8.84 -14.99 35.59
N ALA A 240 7.70 -14.42 35.19
CA ALA A 240 6.39 -14.86 35.67
C ALA A 240 6.11 -16.33 35.29
N LYS A 241 6.46 -16.76 34.08
CA LYS A 241 6.32 -18.17 33.67
C LYS A 241 7.20 -19.12 34.48
N LYS A 242 8.43 -18.71 34.82
CA LYS A 242 9.34 -19.52 35.67
C LYS A 242 8.85 -19.63 37.10
N ASN A 243 8.25 -18.55 37.63
CA ASN A 243 7.78 -18.48 39.02
C ASN A 243 6.32 -18.97 39.21
N ALA A 244 5.64 -19.23 38.10
CA ALA A 244 4.26 -19.75 38.15
C ALA A 244 4.27 -21.16 38.74
N LYS A 245 3.65 -21.33 39.91
CA LYS A 245 3.36 -22.64 40.51
C LYS A 245 2.13 -23.21 39.81
N VAL A 246 2.34 -24.24 39.00
CA VAL A 246 1.24 -24.97 38.36
C VAL A 246 0.80 -26.09 39.30
N ASP A 247 -0.49 -26.21 39.54
CA ASP A 247 -1.04 -27.32 40.33
C ASP A 247 -0.71 -28.67 39.70
N GLN A 248 -0.38 -29.68 40.50
CA GLN A 248 0.03 -31.00 40.01
C GLN A 248 -0.99 -31.63 39.03
N LYS A 249 -2.28 -31.40 39.26
CA LYS A 249 -3.34 -31.89 38.36
C LYS A 249 -3.31 -31.25 36.97
N THR A 250 -3.03 -29.92 36.92
CA THR A 250 -2.90 -29.20 35.64
C THR A 250 -1.60 -29.53 34.95
N ALA A 251 -0.51 -29.79 35.70
CA ALA A 251 0.77 -30.22 35.11
C ALA A 251 0.63 -31.59 34.44
N GLN A 252 0.00 -32.56 35.10
CA GLN A 252 -0.28 -33.89 34.53
C GLN A 252 -1.18 -33.84 33.27
N ALA A 253 -2.19 -32.95 33.29
CA ALA A 253 -3.03 -32.73 32.11
C ALA A 253 -2.26 -32.11 30.95
N LEU A 254 -1.30 -31.19 31.21
CA LEU A 254 -0.48 -30.55 30.19
C LEU A 254 0.55 -31.53 29.62
N GLU A 255 1.17 -32.40 30.43
CA GLU A 255 2.05 -33.48 29.94
C GLU A 255 1.31 -34.45 29.00
N ALA A 256 0.04 -34.77 29.27
CA ALA A 256 -0.76 -35.59 28.37
C ALA A 256 -0.97 -34.95 26.98
N PHE A 257 -0.86 -33.61 26.87
CA PHE A 257 -0.94 -32.86 25.61
C PHE A 257 0.43 -32.51 25.02
N GLY A 258 1.54 -32.97 25.65
CA GLY A 258 2.89 -32.76 25.16
C GLY A 258 3.49 -31.36 25.46
N TYR A 259 3.02 -30.68 26.49
CA TYR A 259 3.54 -29.40 26.96
C TYR A 259 4.41 -29.56 28.22
#